data_832645377dd2e8b07965e332f9c65839
#
_entry.id   832645377dd2e8b07965e332f9c65839
#
_cell.length_a   1.000
_cell.length_b   1.000
_cell.length_c   1.000
_cell.angle_alpha   90.00
_cell.angle_beta   90.00
_cell.angle_gamma   90.00
#
_symmetry.space_group_name_H-M   'P 1'
#
loop_
_entity.id
_entity.type
_entity.pdbx_description
1 polymer ?
#
loop_
_entity_poly.entity_id
_entity_poly.type
_entity_poly.pdbx_seq_one_letter_code
_entity_poly.pdbx_strand_id
1 'polypeptide(L)'
;MLLMKLSVAIICKNEEKLIQRAIVSVQAADEIVILDTGSTDRTESVVAALNLPQVKFIKDSYVWKDDFADARNAAMDCCTGDWCLLLDADDFMAADSIPEIRAAIAAMPSARTIDCKILHEKSPDFYFYPKLIRLNAGVRMVGACHEVTSVRDAGPHAGTMILGYSENHQNDTGRVLRIMGQMYAADPTNSRTLYYLGREHYYRKDDAKAIPLLEACVKCSTFLAERADAYLYLARIFWRNQRGCDARAACMNALIINANFREALLFMATLSFEHNAVRWREFAAHATNERVLFVRNPP
;
A
#
# COMPACT_ATOMS: atom_id res chain seq x y z
N MET A 1 16.81 -9.53 -29.51
CA MET A 1 16.66 -8.94 -28.16
C MET A 1 16.30 -10.10 -27.23
N LEU A 2 17.15 -10.42 -26.25
CA LEU A 2 16.81 -11.45 -25.26
C LEU A 2 15.54 -11.04 -24.56
N LEU A 3 14.56 -11.95 -24.50
CA LEU A 3 13.30 -11.70 -23.79
C LEU A 3 13.64 -11.63 -22.28
N MET A 4 13.37 -10.51 -21.64
CA MET A 4 13.59 -10.35 -20.20
C MET A 4 12.66 -11.30 -19.44
N LYS A 5 13.22 -12.09 -18.54
CA LYS A 5 12.48 -13.07 -17.74
C LYS A 5 11.75 -12.36 -16.60
N LEU A 6 10.44 -12.60 -16.48
CA LEU A 6 9.57 -12.05 -15.45
C LEU A 6 9.26 -13.11 -14.39
N SER A 7 9.72 -12.91 -13.18
CA SER A 7 9.28 -13.65 -11.99
C SER A 7 8.14 -12.91 -11.29
N VAL A 8 7.29 -13.66 -10.61
CA VAL A 8 6.30 -13.14 -9.66
C VAL A 8 6.64 -13.67 -8.30
N ALA A 9 6.73 -12.81 -7.28
CA ALA A 9 6.95 -13.19 -5.90
C ALA A 9 5.67 -12.96 -5.07
N ILE A 10 5.22 -14.02 -4.41
CA ILE A 10 4.03 -14.03 -3.56
C ILE A 10 4.44 -14.50 -2.17
N ILE A 11 4.09 -13.76 -1.13
CA ILE A 11 4.12 -14.28 0.24
C ILE A 11 2.69 -14.69 0.64
N CYS A 12 2.53 -15.82 1.33
CA CYS A 12 1.22 -16.29 1.75
C CYS A 12 1.20 -16.85 3.16
N LYS A 13 0.02 -16.81 3.79
CA LYS A 13 -0.30 -17.53 5.02
C LYS A 13 -1.81 -17.74 5.11
N ASN A 14 -2.26 -19.00 5.00
CA ASN A 14 -3.67 -19.39 5.12
C ASN A 14 -4.56 -18.73 4.06
N GLU A 15 -4.21 -18.84 2.78
CA GLU A 15 -4.92 -18.22 1.66
C GLU A 15 -5.58 -19.25 0.73
N GLU A 16 -6.03 -20.40 1.25
CA GLU A 16 -6.66 -21.47 0.47
C GLU A 16 -7.82 -21.02 -0.42
N LYS A 17 -8.51 -19.92 -0.05
CA LYS A 17 -9.66 -19.39 -0.78
C LYS A 17 -9.27 -18.48 -1.96
N LEU A 18 -8.12 -17.79 -1.88
CA LEU A 18 -7.78 -16.69 -2.79
C LEU A 18 -6.52 -16.94 -3.61
N ILE A 19 -5.57 -17.73 -3.12
CA ILE A 19 -4.27 -17.95 -3.76
C ILE A 19 -4.38 -18.46 -5.20
N GLN A 20 -5.39 -19.26 -5.53
CA GLN A 20 -5.63 -19.73 -6.89
C GLN A 20 -5.87 -18.57 -7.84
N ARG A 21 -6.72 -17.60 -7.46
CA ARG A 21 -7.02 -16.41 -8.27
C ARG A 21 -5.77 -15.59 -8.55
N ALA A 22 -4.96 -15.37 -7.51
CA ALA A 22 -3.68 -14.66 -7.63
C ALA A 22 -2.77 -15.35 -8.66
N ILE A 23 -2.53 -16.65 -8.52
CA ILE A 23 -1.64 -17.42 -9.41
C ILE A 23 -2.15 -17.43 -10.85
N VAL A 24 -3.44 -17.69 -11.06
CA VAL A 24 -4.03 -17.75 -12.41
C VAL A 24 -3.92 -16.40 -13.11
N SER A 25 -4.06 -15.29 -12.40
CA SER A 25 -3.94 -13.95 -12.98
C SER A 25 -2.56 -13.61 -13.53
N VAL A 26 -1.53 -14.34 -13.08
CA VAL A 26 -0.13 -14.15 -13.50
C VAL A 26 0.48 -15.40 -14.16
N GLN A 27 -0.35 -16.36 -14.56
CA GLN A 27 0.15 -17.63 -15.14
C GLN A 27 0.98 -17.48 -16.43
N ALA A 28 0.91 -16.32 -17.10
CA ALA A 28 1.74 -15.98 -18.26
C ALA A 28 3.15 -15.45 -17.90
N ALA A 29 3.50 -15.37 -16.60
CA ALA A 29 4.85 -15.09 -16.15
C ALA A 29 5.78 -16.32 -16.36
N ASP A 30 7.09 -16.07 -16.44
CA ASP A 30 8.06 -17.15 -16.65
C ASP A 30 8.33 -17.98 -15.39
N GLU A 31 8.09 -17.37 -14.22
CA GLU A 31 8.28 -17.99 -12.91
C GLU A 31 7.33 -17.38 -11.90
N ILE A 32 6.76 -18.21 -11.02
CA ILE A 32 5.92 -17.77 -9.90
C ILE A 32 6.47 -18.42 -8.63
N VAL A 33 7.07 -17.61 -7.77
CA VAL A 33 7.63 -18.03 -6.48
C VAL A 33 6.63 -17.71 -5.39
N ILE A 34 6.20 -18.70 -4.64
CA ILE A 34 5.29 -18.56 -3.51
C ILE A 34 6.05 -18.95 -2.25
N LEU A 35 6.31 -17.97 -1.37
CA LEU A 35 6.94 -18.18 -0.09
C LEU A 35 5.86 -18.31 0.98
N ASP A 36 5.71 -19.51 1.52
CA ASP A 36 4.80 -19.77 2.63
C ASP A 36 5.41 -19.32 3.96
N THR A 37 4.68 -18.48 4.68
CA THR A 37 5.12 -17.94 5.97
C THR A 37 4.48 -18.65 7.16
N GLY A 38 4.02 -19.88 6.97
CA GLY A 38 3.47 -20.76 7.98
C GLY A 38 1.97 -21.00 7.87
N SER A 39 1.50 -21.44 6.69
CA SER A 39 0.12 -21.88 6.47
C SER A 39 -0.18 -23.19 7.19
N THR A 40 -1.38 -23.29 7.72
CA THR A 40 -1.93 -24.47 8.41
C THR A 40 -3.21 -25.00 7.77
N ASP A 41 -3.70 -24.30 6.74
CA ASP A 41 -4.88 -24.67 5.95
C ASP A 41 -4.48 -25.44 4.68
N ARG A 42 -5.36 -25.48 3.67
CA ARG A 42 -5.12 -26.18 2.41
C ARG A 42 -4.40 -25.35 1.36
N THR A 43 -3.76 -24.20 1.70
CA THR A 43 -3.06 -23.34 0.76
C THR A 43 -2.11 -24.13 -0.14
N GLU A 44 -1.23 -24.96 0.44
CA GLU A 44 -0.28 -25.79 -0.32
C GLU A 44 -0.96 -26.73 -1.32
N SER A 45 -2.00 -27.44 -0.87
CA SER A 45 -2.72 -28.38 -1.73
C SER A 45 -3.48 -27.69 -2.86
N VAL A 46 -4.01 -26.49 -2.63
CA VAL A 46 -4.64 -25.66 -3.66
C VAL A 46 -3.62 -25.26 -4.73
N VAL A 47 -2.43 -24.82 -4.33
CA VAL A 47 -1.35 -24.48 -5.26
C VAL A 47 -0.91 -25.69 -6.08
N ALA A 48 -0.68 -26.85 -5.41
CA ALA A 48 -0.27 -28.08 -6.08
C ALA A 48 -1.28 -28.57 -7.11
N ALA A 49 -2.57 -28.43 -6.83
CA ALA A 49 -3.66 -28.85 -7.74
C ALA A 49 -3.70 -28.06 -9.07
N LEU A 50 -3.08 -26.87 -9.14
CA LEU A 50 -3.00 -26.09 -10.37
C LEU A 50 -2.08 -26.72 -11.42
N ASN A 51 -1.15 -27.58 -11.00
CA ASN A 51 -0.21 -28.31 -11.86
C ASN A 51 0.51 -27.40 -12.90
N LEU A 52 0.96 -26.23 -12.47
CA LEU A 52 1.65 -25.24 -13.30
C LEU A 52 3.17 -25.39 -13.12
N PRO A 53 3.93 -25.76 -14.15
CA PRO A 53 5.36 -26.09 -14.04
C PRO A 53 6.24 -24.90 -13.65
N GLN A 54 5.79 -23.66 -13.93
CA GLN A 54 6.51 -22.43 -13.56
C GLN A 54 6.26 -22.00 -12.10
N VAL A 55 5.38 -22.68 -11.36
CA VAL A 55 5.08 -22.37 -9.95
C VAL A 55 6.04 -23.12 -9.04
N LYS A 56 6.69 -22.38 -8.15
CA LYS A 56 7.56 -22.89 -7.09
C LYS A 56 6.99 -22.52 -5.74
N PHE A 57 6.46 -23.50 -5.02
CA PHE A 57 5.96 -23.33 -3.65
C PHE A 57 7.09 -23.64 -2.67
N ILE A 58 7.45 -22.67 -1.82
CA ILE A 58 8.55 -22.76 -0.86
C ILE A 58 7.97 -22.76 0.55
N LYS A 59 8.06 -23.89 1.21
CA LYS A 59 7.56 -24.12 2.58
C LYS A 59 8.70 -24.37 3.53
N ASP A 60 8.49 -24.08 4.82
CA ASP A 60 9.40 -24.36 5.93
C ASP A 60 10.80 -23.75 5.80
N SER A 61 11.01 -22.84 4.87
CA SER A 61 12.29 -22.15 4.64
C SER A 61 12.33 -20.73 5.23
N TYR A 62 11.20 -20.21 5.68
CA TYR A 62 11.09 -18.88 6.23
C TYR A 62 10.29 -18.87 7.54
N VAL A 63 10.85 -18.25 8.57
CA VAL A 63 10.16 -18.04 9.85
C VAL A 63 9.64 -16.61 9.89
N TRP A 64 8.34 -16.44 10.05
CA TRP A 64 7.70 -15.12 10.14
C TRP A 64 8.25 -14.31 11.32
N LYS A 65 8.69 -13.07 11.06
CA LYS A 65 9.38 -12.17 12.00
C LYS A 65 8.58 -10.90 12.32
N ASP A 66 7.29 -10.86 12.02
CA ASP A 66 6.50 -9.62 12.05
C ASP A 66 7.08 -8.51 11.11
N ASP A 67 7.62 -8.92 9.95
CA ASP A 67 8.24 -8.04 8.99
C ASP A 67 7.85 -8.45 7.56
N PHE A 68 6.96 -7.66 6.95
CA PHE A 68 6.52 -7.88 5.56
C PHE A 68 7.63 -7.60 4.55
N ALA A 69 8.48 -6.58 4.79
CA ALA A 69 9.58 -6.29 3.89
C ALA A 69 10.61 -7.43 3.87
N ASP A 70 10.96 -8.00 5.04
CA ASP A 70 11.86 -9.15 5.15
C ASP A 70 11.30 -10.37 4.41
N ALA A 71 10.01 -10.66 4.59
CA ALA A 71 9.36 -11.78 3.88
C ALA A 71 9.31 -11.58 2.36
N ARG A 72 8.98 -10.36 1.89
CA ARG A 72 8.98 -10.07 0.44
C ARG A 72 10.39 -10.11 -0.16
N ASN A 73 11.38 -9.61 0.56
CA ASN A 73 12.77 -9.70 0.14
C ASN A 73 13.23 -11.16 0.06
N ALA A 74 12.87 -12.00 1.02
CA ALA A 74 13.16 -13.43 0.99
C ALA A 74 12.49 -14.13 -0.20
N ALA A 75 11.25 -13.79 -0.53
CA ALA A 75 10.57 -14.30 -1.72
C ALA A 75 11.24 -13.83 -3.03
N MET A 76 11.65 -12.55 -3.10
CA MET A 76 12.41 -12.01 -4.24
C MET A 76 13.76 -12.71 -4.42
N ASP A 77 14.45 -13.05 -3.34
CA ASP A 77 15.75 -13.74 -3.38
C ASP A 77 15.65 -15.17 -3.93
N CYS A 78 14.46 -15.75 -3.93
CA CYS A 78 14.16 -17.04 -4.54
C CYS A 78 13.81 -16.95 -6.03
N CYS A 79 13.64 -15.75 -6.58
CA CYS A 79 13.32 -15.51 -7.98
C CYS A 79 14.59 -15.56 -8.85
N THR A 80 14.45 -16.08 -10.08
CA THR A 80 15.55 -16.24 -11.03
C THR A 80 15.43 -15.36 -12.28
N GLY A 81 14.41 -14.52 -12.36
CA GLY A 81 14.16 -13.61 -13.49
C GLY A 81 15.02 -12.35 -13.46
N ASP A 82 14.85 -11.53 -14.48
CA ASP A 82 15.45 -10.19 -14.56
C ASP A 82 14.64 -9.16 -13.79
N TRP A 83 13.30 -9.37 -13.77
CA TRP A 83 12.32 -8.55 -13.10
C TRP A 83 11.43 -9.39 -12.18
N CYS A 84 10.99 -8.80 -11.11
CA CYS A 84 10.05 -9.39 -10.15
C CYS A 84 8.82 -8.51 -10.01
N LEU A 85 7.63 -9.10 -10.21
CA LEU A 85 6.35 -8.52 -9.81
C LEU A 85 6.02 -8.97 -8.39
N LEU A 86 5.84 -8.03 -7.48
CA LEU A 86 5.34 -8.32 -6.13
C LEU A 86 3.82 -8.37 -6.14
N LEU A 87 3.26 -9.52 -5.79
CA LEU A 87 1.82 -9.76 -5.73
C LEU A 87 1.45 -10.31 -4.35
N ASP A 88 0.37 -9.84 -3.76
CA ASP A 88 -0.16 -10.41 -2.52
C ASP A 88 -1.07 -11.59 -2.84
N ALA A 89 -1.16 -12.55 -1.92
CA ALA A 89 -1.88 -13.80 -2.17
C ALA A 89 -3.42 -13.61 -2.29
N ASP A 90 -3.94 -12.49 -1.84
CA ASP A 90 -5.35 -12.08 -1.97
C ASP A 90 -5.60 -11.09 -3.12
N ASP A 91 -4.53 -10.54 -3.74
CA ASP A 91 -4.61 -9.65 -4.89
C ASP A 91 -4.56 -10.43 -6.22
N PHE A 92 -4.89 -9.76 -7.32
CA PHE A 92 -4.77 -10.34 -8.66
C PHE A 92 -4.52 -9.26 -9.73
N MET A 93 -3.92 -9.68 -10.84
CA MET A 93 -3.71 -8.80 -11.99
C MET A 93 -4.95 -8.81 -12.89
N ALA A 94 -5.30 -7.63 -13.43
CA ALA A 94 -6.31 -7.54 -14.49
C ALA A 94 -5.84 -8.28 -15.76
N ALA A 95 -6.79 -8.66 -16.61
CA ALA A 95 -6.49 -9.23 -17.92
C ALA A 95 -5.50 -8.33 -18.69
N ASP A 96 -4.65 -8.93 -19.53
CA ASP A 96 -3.63 -8.26 -20.35
C ASP A 96 -2.49 -7.54 -19.60
N SER A 97 -2.50 -7.54 -18.25
CA SER A 97 -1.47 -6.85 -17.46
C SER A 97 -0.06 -7.44 -17.69
N ILE A 98 0.09 -8.75 -17.87
CA ILE A 98 1.42 -9.35 -18.10
C ILE A 98 2.01 -8.94 -19.45
N PRO A 99 1.27 -8.93 -20.59
CA PRO A 99 1.74 -8.32 -21.84
C PRO A 99 2.13 -6.85 -21.71
N GLU A 100 1.32 -6.02 -21.02
CA GLU A 100 1.62 -4.61 -20.76
C GLU A 100 2.92 -4.44 -19.95
N ILE A 101 3.13 -5.25 -18.92
CA ILE A 101 4.35 -5.28 -18.10
C ILE A 101 5.56 -5.60 -18.96
N ARG A 102 5.48 -6.63 -19.80
CA ARG A 102 6.59 -7.00 -20.70
C ARG A 102 6.94 -5.89 -21.68
N ALA A 103 5.93 -5.23 -22.26
CA ALA A 103 6.13 -4.07 -23.14
C ALA A 103 6.82 -2.91 -22.42
N ALA A 104 6.39 -2.60 -21.19
CA ALA A 104 6.99 -1.54 -20.37
C ALA A 104 8.44 -1.86 -19.97
N ILE A 105 8.74 -3.09 -19.58
CA ILE A 105 10.11 -3.54 -19.28
C ILE A 105 11.02 -3.35 -20.51
N ALA A 106 10.53 -3.71 -21.70
CA ALA A 106 11.28 -3.54 -22.93
C ALA A 106 11.52 -2.07 -23.31
N ALA A 107 10.54 -1.21 -23.03
CA ALA A 107 10.62 0.24 -23.31
C ALA A 107 11.51 1.00 -22.32
N MET A 108 11.78 0.44 -21.13
CA MET A 108 12.49 1.11 -20.04
C MET A 108 13.73 0.34 -19.56
N PRO A 109 14.76 0.21 -20.40
CA PRO A 109 15.93 -0.64 -20.09
C PRO A 109 16.76 -0.14 -18.90
N SER A 110 16.64 1.13 -18.50
CA SER A 110 17.37 1.71 -17.36
C SER A 110 16.56 1.75 -16.07
N ALA A 111 15.24 1.50 -16.11
CA ALA A 111 14.41 1.56 -14.91
C ALA A 111 14.79 0.44 -13.92
N ARG A 112 14.74 0.77 -12.62
CA ARG A 112 14.93 -0.17 -11.50
C ARG A 112 13.62 -0.60 -10.91
N THR A 113 12.60 0.28 -10.97
CA THR A 113 11.22 0.03 -10.54
C THR A 113 10.23 0.53 -11.59
N ILE A 114 9.08 -0.11 -11.69
CA ILE A 114 7.95 0.33 -12.53
C ILE A 114 6.70 0.28 -11.65
N ASP A 115 5.90 1.34 -11.69
CA ASP A 115 4.65 1.40 -10.96
C ASP A 115 3.56 0.57 -11.66
N CYS A 116 2.75 -0.14 -10.88
CA CYS A 116 1.47 -0.67 -11.34
C CYS A 116 0.33 0.27 -10.93
N LYS A 117 -0.73 0.29 -11.73
CA LYS A 117 -2.00 0.88 -11.33
C LYS A 117 -2.66 -0.04 -10.32
N ILE A 118 -2.99 0.49 -9.15
CA ILE A 118 -3.63 -0.25 -8.07
C ILE A 118 -5.09 0.18 -7.98
N LEU A 119 -6.00 -0.78 -8.11
CA LEU A 119 -7.45 -0.60 -7.98
C LEU A 119 -7.96 -1.36 -6.77
N HIS A 120 -8.99 -0.85 -6.12
CA HIS A 120 -9.78 -1.63 -5.18
C HIS A 120 -10.94 -2.31 -5.91
N GLU A 121 -11.20 -3.59 -5.64
CA GLU A 121 -12.26 -4.37 -6.32
C GLU A 121 -13.64 -3.70 -6.25
N LYS A 122 -13.91 -2.92 -5.21
CA LYS A 122 -15.21 -2.29 -4.94
C LYS A 122 -15.20 -0.76 -5.04
N SER A 123 -14.11 -0.15 -5.57
CA SER A 123 -13.99 1.30 -5.69
C SER A 123 -13.42 1.68 -7.05
N PRO A 124 -13.90 2.76 -7.69
CA PRO A 124 -13.27 3.28 -8.90
C PRO A 124 -11.93 3.98 -8.65
N ASP A 125 -11.57 4.18 -7.38
CA ASP A 125 -10.38 4.89 -7.00
C ASP A 125 -9.13 4.06 -7.28
N PHE A 126 -8.06 4.73 -7.74
CA PHE A 126 -6.81 4.08 -8.03
C PHE A 126 -5.62 4.95 -7.59
N TYR A 127 -4.49 4.30 -7.43
CA TYR A 127 -3.20 4.95 -7.24
C TYR A 127 -2.10 4.15 -7.94
N PHE A 128 -0.90 4.72 -8.01
CA PHE A 128 0.25 4.06 -8.62
C PHE A 128 1.27 3.70 -7.55
N TYR A 129 1.75 2.46 -7.61
CA TYR A 129 2.70 1.96 -6.63
C TYR A 129 3.75 1.04 -7.30
N PRO A 130 5.04 1.13 -6.91
CA PRO A 130 6.08 0.28 -7.46
C PRO A 130 5.86 -1.17 -7.03
N LYS A 131 5.41 -2.00 -7.97
CA LYS A 131 5.21 -3.43 -7.79
C LYS A 131 6.16 -4.26 -8.65
N LEU A 132 6.78 -3.65 -9.68
CA LEU A 132 7.79 -4.27 -10.51
C LEU A 132 9.17 -3.79 -10.10
N ILE A 133 10.07 -4.73 -9.81
CA ILE A 133 11.41 -4.50 -9.29
C ILE A 133 12.41 -5.25 -10.17
N ARG A 134 13.44 -4.55 -10.64
CA ARG A 134 14.57 -5.19 -11.33
C ARG A 134 15.47 -5.88 -10.30
N LEU A 135 15.59 -7.21 -10.40
CA LEU A 135 16.24 -8.01 -9.35
C LEU A 135 17.74 -7.68 -9.14
N ASN A 136 18.46 -7.39 -10.22
CA ASN A 136 19.90 -7.08 -10.16
C ASN A 136 20.21 -5.59 -9.92
N ALA A 137 19.23 -4.78 -9.52
CA ALA A 137 19.40 -3.33 -9.33
C ALA A 137 19.61 -2.93 -7.86
N GLY A 138 19.72 -3.88 -6.93
CA GLY A 138 19.91 -3.61 -5.50
C GLY A 138 18.70 -3.00 -4.80
N VAL A 139 17.52 -3.02 -5.43
CA VAL A 139 16.29 -2.50 -4.82
C VAL A 139 15.74 -3.52 -3.83
N ARG A 140 15.33 -3.04 -2.67
CA ARG A 140 14.73 -3.86 -1.59
C ARG A 140 13.45 -3.21 -1.08
N MET A 141 12.58 -4.04 -0.51
CA MET A 141 11.49 -3.58 0.34
C MET A 141 12.04 -3.14 1.70
N VAL A 142 11.55 -2.05 2.23
CA VAL A 142 11.96 -1.47 3.52
C VAL A 142 10.75 -1.08 4.36
N GLY A 143 10.85 -1.30 5.68
CA GLY A 143 9.78 -1.08 6.65
C GLY A 143 8.96 -2.35 6.90
N ALA A 144 8.87 -2.76 8.15
CA ALA A 144 8.23 -4.04 8.52
C ALA A 144 6.72 -4.08 8.21
N CYS A 145 6.06 -2.92 8.18
CA CYS A 145 4.65 -2.77 7.77
C CYS A 145 4.47 -1.46 7.00
N HIS A 146 3.53 -1.42 6.06
CA HIS A 146 3.39 -0.33 5.09
C HIS A 146 4.72 -0.05 4.36
N GLU A 147 5.37 -1.13 4.01
CA GLU A 147 6.67 -1.14 3.37
C GLU A 147 6.69 -0.36 2.06
N VAL A 148 7.87 0.10 1.69
CA VAL A 148 8.13 0.78 0.41
C VAL A 148 9.37 0.19 -0.25
N THR A 149 9.55 0.44 -1.54
CA THR A 149 10.82 0.14 -2.21
C THR A 149 11.90 1.13 -1.76
N SER A 150 13.13 0.65 -1.56
CA SER A 150 14.29 1.48 -1.20
C SER A 150 14.61 2.53 -2.26
N VAL A 151 14.13 2.31 -3.49
CA VAL A 151 14.24 3.21 -4.64
C VAL A 151 12.89 3.22 -5.35
N ARG A 152 12.48 4.39 -5.84
CA ARG A 152 11.35 4.54 -6.75
C ARG A 152 11.77 5.41 -7.90
N ASP A 153 11.79 4.84 -9.10
CA ASP A 153 12.04 5.61 -10.30
C ASP A 153 10.75 6.30 -10.76
N ALA A 154 10.86 7.55 -11.19
CA ALA A 154 9.77 8.22 -11.87
C ALA A 154 9.66 7.67 -13.29
N GLY A 155 8.54 7.10 -13.65
CA GLY A 155 8.37 6.50 -14.95
C GLY A 155 6.92 6.16 -15.30
N PRO A 156 6.68 5.64 -16.50
CA PRO A 156 5.39 5.16 -16.90
C PRO A 156 4.93 3.97 -16.05
N HIS A 157 3.65 3.71 -16.09
CA HIS A 157 2.99 2.65 -15.34
C HIS A 157 2.75 1.46 -16.24
N ALA A 158 2.72 0.25 -15.68
CA ALA A 158 2.44 -0.95 -16.43
C ALA A 158 1.65 -1.97 -15.62
N GLY A 159 0.59 -2.47 -16.23
CA GLY A 159 -0.30 -3.43 -15.63
C GLY A 159 -1.21 -2.84 -14.55
N THR A 160 -2.31 -3.51 -14.33
CA THR A 160 -3.31 -3.14 -13.32
C THR A 160 -3.47 -4.27 -12.32
N MET A 161 -3.21 -3.97 -11.05
CA MET A 161 -3.41 -4.87 -9.91
C MET A 161 -4.72 -4.52 -9.22
N ILE A 162 -5.51 -5.52 -8.93
CA ILE A 162 -6.78 -5.37 -8.21
C ILE A 162 -6.57 -5.92 -6.81
N LEU A 163 -6.76 -5.05 -5.82
CA LEU A 163 -6.66 -5.42 -4.42
C LEU A 163 -7.87 -6.26 -4.03
N GLY A 164 -7.61 -7.47 -3.58
CA GLY A 164 -8.57 -8.33 -2.93
C GLY A 164 -8.68 -8.02 -1.43
N TYR A 165 -9.43 -8.86 -0.75
CA TYR A 165 -9.56 -8.80 0.70
C TYR A 165 -9.65 -10.21 1.27
N SER A 166 -8.65 -10.62 2.03
CA SER A 166 -8.68 -11.87 2.76
C SER A 166 -9.38 -11.70 4.11
N GLU A 167 -10.31 -12.60 4.41
CA GLU A 167 -10.94 -12.68 5.73
C GLU A 167 -9.91 -12.94 6.85
N ASN A 168 -8.73 -13.48 6.50
CA ASN A 168 -7.62 -13.71 7.43
C ASN A 168 -7.07 -12.43 8.05
N HIS A 169 -7.31 -11.26 7.44
CA HIS A 169 -6.99 -9.96 8.07
C HIS A 169 -7.73 -9.75 9.40
N GLN A 170 -8.87 -10.42 9.60
CA GLN A 170 -9.65 -10.34 10.84
C GLN A 170 -9.09 -11.24 11.96
N ASN A 171 -8.25 -12.23 11.63
CA ASN A 171 -7.72 -13.20 12.60
C ASN A 171 -6.65 -12.62 13.53
N ASP A 172 -5.96 -11.55 13.10
CA ASP A 172 -4.98 -10.83 13.94
C ASP A 172 -5.14 -9.32 13.80
N THR A 173 -6.19 -8.79 14.40
CA THR A 173 -6.50 -7.35 14.39
C THR A 173 -5.46 -6.49 15.14
N GLY A 174 -4.59 -7.11 15.94
CA GLY A 174 -3.49 -6.48 16.67
C GLY A 174 -2.17 -6.40 15.89
N ARG A 175 -2.05 -7.14 14.76
CA ARG A 175 -0.79 -7.28 14.02
C ARG A 175 -0.16 -5.95 13.63
N VAL A 176 -0.94 -5.06 13.01
CA VAL A 176 -0.45 -3.76 12.56
C VAL A 176 0.08 -2.94 13.73
N LEU A 177 -0.67 -2.84 14.83
CA LEU A 177 -0.21 -2.12 16.04
C LEU A 177 1.06 -2.71 16.64
N ARG A 178 1.16 -4.04 16.69
CA ARG A 178 2.34 -4.74 17.22
C ARG A 178 3.57 -4.41 16.37
N ILE A 179 3.48 -4.58 15.06
CA ILE A 179 4.60 -4.31 14.14
C ILE A 179 4.98 -2.84 14.15
N MET A 180 3.99 -1.95 14.01
CA MET A 180 4.24 -0.50 14.01
C MET A 180 4.79 0.00 15.35
N GLY A 181 4.37 -0.62 16.47
CA GLY A 181 4.90 -0.34 17.80
C GLY A 181 6.39 -0.72 17.92
N GLN A 182 6.80 -1.85 17.35
CA GLN A 182 8.21 -2.25 17.29
C GLN A 182 9.04 -1.31 16.42
N MET A 183 8.51 -0.91 15.25
CA MET A 183 9.16 0.08 14.37
C MET A 183 9.34 1.43 15.08
N TYR A 184 8.31 1.88 15.81
CA TYR A 184 8.37 3.13 16.58
C TYR A 184 9.39 3.04 17.74
N ALA A 185 9.47 1.90 18.42
CA ALA A 185 10.46 1.70 19.47
C ALA A 185 11.90 1.70 18.93
N ALA A 186 12.11 1.21 17.70
CA ALA A 186 13.42 1.19 17.04
C ALA A 186 13.82 2.57 16.51
N ASP A 187 12.88 3.32 15.93
CA ASP A 187 13.10 4.70 15.45
C ASP A 187 11.84 5.57 15.68
N PRO A 188 11.76 6.25 16.83
CA PRO A 188 10.61 7.12 17.16
C PRO A 188 10.57 8.41 16.34
N THR A 189 11.56 8.69 15.49
CA THR A 189 11.61 9.88 14.64
C THR A 189 11.18 9.61 13.19
N ASN A 190 10.99 8.36 12.80
CA ASN A 190 10.59 7.98 11.46
C ASN A 190 9.19 8.49 11.14
N SER A 191 9.09 9.46 10.23
CA SER A 191 7.84 10.15 9.90
C SER A 191 6.75 9.21 9.38
N ARG A 192 7.15 8.20 8.60
CA ARG A 192 6.22 7.20 8.05
C ARG A 192 5.64 6.33 9.16
N THR A 193 6.48 5.87 10.09
CA THR A 193 6.04 5.12 11.28
C THR A 193 5.08 5.96 12.12
N LEU A 194 5.43 7.21 12.40
CA LEU A 194 4.58 8.15 13.13
C LEU A 194 3.21 8.33 12.46
N TYR A 195 3.20 8.50 11.13
CA TYR A 195 1.96 8.65 10.37
C TYR A 195 1.06 7.40 10.49
N TYR A 196 1.58 6.22 10.16
CA TYR A 196 0.77 5.00 10.10
C TYR A 196 0.33 4.53 11.49
N LEU A 197 1.20 4.64 12.51
CA LEU A 197 0.85 4.32 13.89
C LEU A 197 -0.20 5.29 14.43
N GLY A 198 -0.05 6.59 14.16
CA GLY A 198 -1.04 7.60 14.51
C GLY A 198 -2.39 7.36 13.85
N ARG A 199 -2.40 6.98 12.57
CA ARG A 199 -3.60 6.59 11.82
C ARG A 199 -4.27 5.34 12.38
N GLU A 200 -3.50 4.34 12.78
CA GLU A 200 -4.02 3.12 13.38
C GLU A 200 -4.71 3.42 14.72
N HIS A 201 -4.10 4.26 15.58
CA HIS A 201 -4.74 4.73 16.81
C HIS A 201 -6.01 5.55 16.53
N TYR A 202 -6.01 6.38 15.46
CA TYR A 202 -7.21 7.12 15.04
C TYR A 202 -8.38 6.17 14.70
N TYR A 203 -8.13 5.09 13.95
CA TYR A 203 -9.18 4.11 13.59
C TYR A 203 -9.72 3.39 14.82
N ARG A 204 -8.88 3.17 15.82
CA ARG A 204 -9.27 2.59 17.12
C ARG A 204 -9.89 3.59 18.08
N LYS A 205 -10.04 4.85 17.67
CA LYS A 205 -10.55 5.95 18.50
C LYS A 205 -9.70 6.22 19.77
N ASP A 206 -8.44 5.83 19.76
CA ASP A 206 -7.45 6.12 20.81
C ASP A 206 -6.78 7.47 20.52
N ASP A 207 -7.56 8.56 20.73
CA ASP A 207 -7.12 9.91 20.40
C ASP A 207 -5.93 10.36 21.25
N ALA A 208 -5.83 9.85 22.47
CA ALA A 208 -4.74 10.21 23.37
C ALA A 208 -3.37 9.76 22.81
N LYS A 209 -3.33 8.65 22.07
CA LYS A 209 -2.11 8.19 21.39
C LYS A 209 -2.01 8.71 19.97
N ALA A 210 -3.12 8.87 19.26
CA ALA A 210 -3.11 9.35 17.87
C ALA A 210 -2.57 10.77 17.73
N ILE A 211 -3.01 11.69 18.59
CA ILE A 211 -2.63 13.12 18.52
C ILE A 211 -1.12 13.32 18.55
N PRO A 212 -0.38 12.88 19.59
CA PRO A 212 1.07 13.17 19.66
C PRO A 212 1.86 12.55 18.49
N LEU A 213 1.46 11.38 17.99
CA LEU A 213 2.10 10.74 16.84
C LEU A 213 1.87 11.53 15.55
N LEU A 214 0.64 11.95 15.29
CA LEU A 214 0.31 12.74 14.11
C LEU A 214 0.92 14.14 14.17
N GLU A 215 0.95 14.78 15.36
CA GLU A 215 1.63 16.07 15.56
C GLU A 215 3.14 15.97 15.35
N ALA A 216 3.78 14.87 15.77
CA ALA A 216 5.18 14.62 15.48
C ALA A 216 5.39 14.40 13.97
N CYS A 217 4.52 13.63 13.32
CA CYS A 217 4.58 13.39 11.88
C CYS A 217 4.52 14.70 11.08
N VAL A 218 3.57 15.60 11.35
CA VAL A 218 3.43 16.83 10.57
C VAL A 218 4.63 17.79 10.75
N LYS A 219 5.41 17.64 11.82
CA LYS A 219 6.62 18.42 12.06
C LYS A 219 7.85 17.89 11.32
N CYS A 220 7.97 16.55 11.16
CA CYS A 220 9.18 15.94 10.61
C CYS A 220 9.01 15.36 9.20
N SER A 221 7.78 15.07 8.76
CA SER A 221 7.56 14.47 7.43
C SER A 221 7.89 15.43 6.30
N THR A 222 8.76 14.99 5.40
CA THR A 222 9.06 15.66 4.13
C THR A 222 8.12 15.22 3.00
N PHE A 223 7.41 14.11 3.19
CA PHE A 223 6.45 13.63 2.21
C PHE A 223 5.11 14.35 2.37
N LEU A 224 4.86 15.30 1.47
CA LEU A 224 3.74 16.24 1.56
C LEU A 224 2.38 15.55 1.63
N ALA A 225 2.18 14.44 0.93
CA ALA A 225 0.91 13.73 0.93
C ALA A 225 0.60 13.12 2.32
N GLU A 226 1.58 12.47 2.98
CA GLU A 226 1.41 11.97 4.35
C GLU A 226 1.15 13.10 5.33
N ARG A 227 1.89 14.22 5.17
CA ARG A 227 1.74 15.39 6.05
C ARG A 227 0.37 16.04 5.93
N ALA A 228 -0.16 16.17 4.70
CA ALA A 228 -1.51 16.69 4.48
C ALA A 228 -2.58 15.77 5.06
N ASP A 229 -2.46 14.45 4.87
CA ASP A 229 -3.41 13.48 5.40
C ASP A 229 -3.34 13.41 6.94
N ALA A 230 -2.14 13.51 7.55
CA ALA A 230 -1.99 13.61 9.00
C ALA A 230 -2.70 14.83 9.59
N TYR A 231 -2.64 15.99 8.94
CA TYR A 231 -3.41 17.16 9.34
C TYR A 231 -4.92 16.92 9.24
N LEU A 232 -5.39 16.20 8.23
CA LEU A 232 -6.81 15.86 8.10
C LEU A 232 -7.26 14.92 9.23
N TYR A 233 -6.43 13.94 9.63
CA TYR A 233 -6.73 13.12 10.81
C TYR A 233 -6.78 13.93 12.09
N LEU A 234 -5.82 14.83 12.32
CA LEU A 234 -5.85 15.74 13.47
C LEU A 234 -7.12 16.59 13.47
N ALA A 235 -7.52 17.14 12.32
CA ALA A 235 -8.74 17.91 12.19
C ALA A 235 -9.97 17.09 12.59
N ARG A 236 -10.09 15.85 12.14
CA ARG A 236 -11.18 14.93 12.49
C ARG A 236 -11.18 14.58 13.97
N ILE A 237 -10.00 14.33 14.56
CA ILE A 237 -9.87 14.08 16.01
C ILE A 237 -10.31 15.31 16.80
N PHE A 238 -9.82 16.50 16.47
CA PHE A 238 -10.18 17.73 17.18
C PHE A 238 -11.68 18.02 17.08
N TRP A 239 -12.29 17.79 15.91
CA TRP A 239 -13.72 17.96 15.72
C TRP A 239 -14.54 17.04 16.61
N ARG A 240 -14.23 15.72 16.63
CA ARG A 240 -14.96 14.78 17.50
C ARG A 240 -14.77 15.04 18.99
N ASN A 241 -13.67 15.72 19.36
CA ASN A 241 -13.39 16.17 20.72
C ASN A 241 -13.88 17.61 20.98
N GLN A 242 -14.80 18.15 20.18
CA GLN A 242 -15.43 19.47 20.32
C GLN A 242 -14.43 20.66 20.27
N ARG A 243 -13.25 20.45 19.73
CA ARG A 243 -12.20 21.47 19.54
C ARG A 243 -12.30 22.09 18.16
N GLY A 244 -13.40 22.80 17.88
CA GLY A 244 -13.72 23.28 16.53
C GLY A 244 -12.72 24.28 15.93
N CYS A 245 -12.06 25.13 16.74
CA CYS A 245 -11.02 26.03 16.26
C CYS A 245 -9.78 25.26 15.80
N ASP A 246 -9.34 24.28 16.59
CA ASP A 246 -8.18 23.44 16.26
C ASP A 246 -8.48 22.57 15.04
N ALA A 247 -9.70 22.05 14.93
CA ALA A 247 -10.14 21.28 13.77
C ALA A 247 -10.06 22.10 12.48
N ARG A 248 -10.53 23.35 12.49
CA ARG A 248 -10.42 24.25 11.32
C ARG A 248 -8.98 24.58 10.99
N ALA A 249 -8.15 24.88 12.00
CA ALA A 249 -6.73 25.17 11.79
C ALA A 249 -5.99 23.98 11.18
N ALA A 250 -6.17 22.77 11.69
CA ALA A 250 -5.57 21.57 11.17
C ALA A 250 -6.06 21.28 9.73
N CYS A 251 -7.35 21.39 9.46
CA CYS A 251 -7.91 21.19 8.12
C CYS A 251 -7.36 22.21 7.12
N MET A 252 -7.19 23.48 7.52
CA MET A 252 -6.58 24.51 6.69
C MET A 252 -5.11 24.20 6.39
N ASN A 253 -4.34 23.68 7.36
CA ASN A 253 -2.96 23.25 7.13
C ASN A 253 -2.87 22.11 6.10
N ALA A 254 -3.82 21.18 6.09
CA ALA A 254 -3.89 20.17 5.04
C ALA A 254 -4.10 20.81 3.66
N LEU A 255 -4.99 21.82 3.54
CA LEU A 255 -5.28 22.53 2.30
C LEU A 255 -4.13 23.47 1.86
N ILE A 256 -3.36 24.05 2.78
CA ILE A 256 -2.14 24.80 2.44
C ILE A 256 -1.12 23.89 1.77
N ILE A 257 -1.01 22.62 2.18
CA ILE A 257 -0.10 21.65 1.56
C ILE A 257 -0.64 21.19 0.21
N ASN A 258 -1.94 20.90 0.13
CA ASN A 258 -2.61 20.45 -1.09
C ASN A 258 -4.00 21.10 -1.21
N ALA A 259 -4.09 22.17 -1.99
CA ALA A 259 -5.34 22.90 -2.20
C ALA A 259 -6.44 22.06 -2.91
N ASN A 260 -6.04 21.00 -3.60
CA ASN A 260 -6.94 20.05 -4.28
C ASN A 260 -7.26 18.80 -3.46
N PHE A 261 -6.97 18.81 -2.15
CA PHE A 261 -7.28 17.69 -1.28
C PHE A 261 -8.79 17.62 -1.01
N ARG A 262 -9.50 16.87 -1.84
CA ARG A 262 -10.97 16.80 -1.88
C ARG A 262 -11.58 16.48 -0.53
N GLU A 263 -11.04 15.50 0.21
CA GLU A 263 -11.54 15.12 1.52
C GLU A 263 -11.38 16.23 2.57
N ALA A 264 -10.29 16.99 2.50
CA ALA A 264 -10.10 18.15 3.38
C ALA A 264 -11.05 19.28 3.02
N LEU A 265 -11.30 19.53 1.72
CA LEU A 265 -12.31 20.51 1.26
C LEU A 265 -13.72 20.14 1.74
N LEU A 266 -14.11 18.87 1.59
CA LEU A 266 -15.41 18.38 2.09
C LEU A 266 -15.50 18.48 3.62
N PHE A 267 -14.42 18.17 4.32
CA PHE A 267 -14.41 18.31 5.78
C PHE A 267 -14.44 19.77 6.21
N MET A 268 -13.77 20.68 5.50
CA MET A 268 -13.88 22.11 5.74
C MET A 268 -15.32 22.62 5.55
N ALA A 269 -16.07 22.08 4.59
CA ALA A 269 -17.50 22.38 4.44
C ALA A 269 -18.29 22.02 5.70
N THR A 270 -17.99 20.86 6.31
CA THR A 270 -18.62 20.45 7.58
C THR A 270 -18.27 21.37 8.74
N LEU A 271 -17.07 21.95 8.75
CA LEU A 271 -16.59 22.85 9.81
C LEU A 271 -17.05 24.32 9.63
N SER A 272 -17.73 24.64 8.52
CA SER A 272 -18.08 26.01 8.12
C SER A 272 -19.56 26.30 8.29
N PHE A 273 -19.91 27.60 8.39
CA PHE A 273 -21.30 28.04 8.27
C PHE A 273 -21.83 27.83 6.86
N GLU A 274 -23.17 27.71 6.72
CA GLU A 274 -23.87 27.31 5.48
C GLU A 274 -23.34 27.99 4.22
N HIS A 275 -23.26 29.33 4.19
CA HIS A 275 -22.83 30.08 3.02
C HIS A 275 -21.37 29.80 2.57
N ASN A 276 -20.49 29.49 3.51
CA ASN A 276 -19.11 29.11 3.22
C ASN A 276 -19.02 27.61 2.89
N ALA A 277 -19.87 26.78 3.48
CA ALA A 277 -19.92 25.35 3.22
C ALA A 277 -20.21 25.04 1.74
N VAL A 278 -21.11 25.83 1.10
CA VAL A 278 -21.41 25.70 -0.34
C VAL A 278 -20.13 25.88 -1.18
N ARG A 279 -19.36 26.95 -0.92
CA ARG A 279 -18.10 27.22 -1.64
C ARG A 279 -17.08 26.10 -1.48
N TRP A 280 -16.93 25.55 -0.27
CA TRP A 280 -16.01 24.42 -0.05
C TRP A 280 -16.44 23.17 -0.81
N ARG A 281 -17.74 22.89 -0.92
CA ARG A 281 -18.27 21.79 -1.74
C ARG A 281 -18.03 22.02 -3.24
N GLU A 282 -18.16 23.25 -3.71
CA GLU A 282 -17.83 23.62 -5.10
C GLU A 282 -16.35 23.39 -5.40
N PHE A 283 -15.44 23.82 -4.53
CA PHE A 283 -14.01 23.52 -4.67
C PHE A 283 -13.74 22.02 -4.67
N ALA A 284 -14.38 21.26 -3.80
CA ALA A 284 -14.23 19.81 -3.75
C ALA A 284 -14.73 19.12 -5.04
N ALA A 285 -15.77 19.64 -5.68
CA ALA A 285 -16.29 19.11 -6.93
C ALA A 285 -15.30 19.26 -8.10
N HIS A 286 -14.42 20.26 -8.05
CA HIS A 286 -13.40 20.52 -9.07
C HIS A 286 -12.00 20.01 -8.69
N ALA A 287 -11.85 19.39 -7.52
CA ALA A 287 -10.57 18.89 -7.05
C ALA A 287 -10.08 17.69 -7.90
N THR A 288 -8.82 17.72 -8.29
CA THR A 288 -8.23 16.74 -9.22
C THR A 288 -7.69 15.48 -8.53
N ASN A 289 -7.77 15.37 -7.22
CA ASN A 289 -7.18 14.28 -6.42
C ASN A 289 -5.67 14.05 -6.66
N GLU A 290 -4.98 15.02 -7.23
CA GLU A 290 -3.53 14.97 -7.39
C GLU A 290 -2.82 15.10 -6.03
N ARG A 291 -1.71 14.37 -5.86
CA ARG A 291 -0.87 14.41 -4.67
C ARG A 291 -1.56 14.01 -3.36
N VAL A 292 -2.62 13.23 -3.42
CA VAL A 292 -3.21 12.60 -2.25
C VAL A 292 -2.57 11.24 -2.01
N LEU A 293 -2.48 10.83 -0.75
CA LEU A 293 -1.88 9.55 -0.39
C LEU A 293 -2.80 8.38 -0.74
N PHE A 294 -4.09 8.58 -0.49
CA PHE A 294 -5.15 7.64 -0.85
C PHE A 294 -6.33 8.42 -1.40
N VAL A 295 -6.90 7.95 -2.48
CA VAL A 295 -8.19 8.43 -2.95
C VAL A 295 -9.24 7.69 -2.13
N ARG A 296 -10.03 8.43 -1.36
CA ARG A 296 -11.10 7.85 -0.55
C ARG A 296 -12.43 8.40 -1.00
N ASN A 297 -13.37 7.52 -1.27
CA ASN A 297 -14.75 7.94 -1.28
C ASN A 297 -15.13 8.32 0.16
N PRO A 298 -15.81 9.47 0.37
CA PRO A 298 -16.36 9.78 1.68
C PRO A 298 -17.33 8.68 2.08
N PRO A 299 -17.42 8.35 3.39
CA PRO A 299 -18.40 7.42 3.90
C PRO A 299 -19.82 7.90 3.67
#